data_df2b73c922495d0b9ac6caed01d02f43
#
_entry.id   df2b73c922495d0b9ac6caed01d02f43
#
_cell.length_a   1.000
_cell.length_b   1.000
_cell.length_c   1.000
_cell.angle_alpha   90.00
_cell.angle_beta   90.00
_cell.angle_gamma   90.00
#
_symmetry.space_group_name_H-M   'P 1'
#
loop_
_entity.id
_entity.type
_entity.pdbx_description
1 polymer ?
#
loop_
_entity_poly.entity_id
_entity_poly.type
_entity_poly.pdbx_seq_one_letter_code
_entity_poly.pdbx_strand_id
1 'polypeptide(L)'
;MAQWMTRTQANASPEQVLEILTDPDAIRLWSPIDFELDDLRGSRLAAGDVTRVTGSLAGVRVGFDVEVHAADEDGIELSADGPIGIDVRYDLLPAVGGSEVAATVSLRGGGGITGRLLARATASLLSAGALEGAARRIARAAETPPAYALAA
;
A
#
# COMPACT_ATOMS: atom_id res chain seq x y z
N MET A 1 7.80 18.77 1.98
CA MET A 1 7.22 17.43 2.00
C MET A 1 7.73 16.61 0.83
N ALA A 2 8.16 15.39 1.09
CA ALA A 2 8.63 14.52 0.04
C ALA A 2 7.48 13.67 -0.50
N GLN A 3 7.47 13.47 -1.80
CA GLN A 3 6.42 12.70 -2.48
C GLN A 3 7.06 11.85 -3.57
N TRP A 4 6.55 10.63 -3.70
CA TRP A 4 6.99 9.69 -4.75
C TRP A 4 5.76 9.23 -5.52
N MET A 5 5.92 9.09 -6.82
CA MET A 5 4.85 8.65 -7.72
C MET A 5 5.39 7.62 -8.69
N THR A 6 4.56 6.63 -9.01
CA THR A 6 4.89 5.67 -10.06
C THR A 6 3.61 5.20 -10.75
N ARG A 7 3.75 4.67 -11.94
CA ARG A 7 2.66 4.08 -12.70
C ARG A 7 3.08 2.73 -13.25
N THR A 8 2.14 1.79 -13.25
CA THR A 8 2.37 0.50 -13.88
C THR A 8 1.06 0.04 -14.53
N GLN A 9 1.17 -0.87 -15.49
CA GLN A 9 0.00 -1.46 -16.12
C GLN A 9 -0.22 -2.88 -15.59
N ALA A 10 -1.48 -3.24 -15.44
CA ALA A 10 -1.89 -4.56 -15.03
C ALA A 10 -2.87 -5.11 -16.05
N ASN A 11 -2.70 -6.39 -16.44
CA ASN A 11 -3.64 -7.09 -17.28
C ASN A 11 -4.79 -7.65 -16.42
N ALA A 12 -5.44 -6.76 -15.71
CA ALA A 12 -6.51 -7.08 -14.76
C ALA A 12 -7.45 -5.88 -14.66
N SER A 13 -8.72 -6.14 -14.36
CA SER A 13 -9.70 -5.06 -14.21
C SER A 13 -9.42 -4.24 -12.94
N PRO A 14 -9.92 -3.00 -12.86
CA PRO A 14 -9.80 -2.22 -11.62
C PRO A 14 -10.33 -2.96 -10.39
N GLU A 15 -11.43 -3.71 -10.52
CA GLU A 15 -11.98 -4.49 -9.41
C GLU A 15 -11.00 -5.57 -8.94
N GLN A 16 -10.32 -6.24 -9.85
CA GLN A 16 -9.33 -7.26 -9.52
C GLN A 16 -8.12 -6.66 -8.81
N VAL A 17 -7.68 -5.48 -9.25
CA VAL A 17 -6.58 -4.78 -8.60
C VAL A 17 -7.00 -4.31 -7.20
N LEU A 18 -8.22 -3.80 -7.07
CA LEU A 18 -8.75 -3.36 -5.77
C LEU A 18 -8.78 -4.52 -4.76
N GLU A 19 -9.11 -5.72 -5.18
CA GLU A 19 -9.07 -6.90 -4.31
C GLU A 19 -7.68 -7.10 -3.71
N ILE A 20 -6.63 -6.95 -4.51
CA ILE A 20 -5.25 -7.09 -4.05
C ILE A 20 -4.87 -5.97 -3.09
N LEU A 21 -5.36 -4.77 -3.34
CA LEU A 21 -5.06 -3.60 -2.50
C LEU A 21 -5.76 -3.64 -1.14
N THR A 22 -6.89 -4.32 -1.04
CA THR A 22 -7.72 -4.31 0.18
C THR A 22 -7.65 -5.61 0.99
N ASP A 23 -7.10 -6.67 0.42
CA ASP A 23 -6.94 -7.96 1.11
C ASP A 23 -5.68 -7.95 1.97
N PRO A 24 -5.79 -8.07 3.30
CA PRO A 24 -4.62 -8.06 4.19
C PRO A 24 -3.58 -9.13 3.86
N ASP A 25 -4.01 -10.31 3.44
CA ASP A 25 -3.08 -11.39 3.08
C ASP A 25 -2.31 -11.05 1.81
N ALA A 26 -2.97 -10.42 0.83
CA ALA A 26 -2.31 -9.95 -0.39
C ALA A 26 -1.36 -8.80 -0.09
N ILE A 27 -1.73 -7.88 0.79
CA ILE A 27 -0.89 -6.74 1.16
C ILE A 27 0.46 -7.21 1.71
N ARG A 28 0.49 -8.27 2.47
CA ARG A 28 1.74 -8.84 2.99
C ARG A 28 2.70 -9.27 1.88
N LEU A 29 2.17 -9.68 0.73
CA LEU A 29 2.97 -10.14 -0.39
C LEU A 29 3.56 -9.00 -1.21
N TRP A 30 2.87 -7.87 -1.34
CA TRP A 30 3.34 -6.77 -2.18
C TRP A 30 3.94 -5.61 -1.39
N SER A 31 3.68 -5.52 -0.09
CA SER A 31 4.21 -4.43 0.73
C SER A 31 5.75 -4.49 0.78
N PRO A 32 6.42 -3.33 0.69
CA PRO A 32 7.88 -3.29 0.79
C PRO A 32 8.40 -3.47 2.21
N ILE A 33 7.51 -3.48 3.21
CA ILE A 33 7.89 -3.67 4.62
C ILE A 33 7.05 -4.77 5.25
N ASP A 34 7.64 -5.48 6.22
CA ASP A 34 6.92 -6.46 7.00
C ASP A 34 6.04 -5.74 8.03
N PHE A 35 4.79 -6.18 8.14
CA PHE A 35 3.86 -5.57 9.08
C PHE A 35 2.85 -6.58 9.61
N GLU A 36 2.23 -6.22 10.74
CA GLU A 36 1.13 -6.96 11.34
C GLU A 36 -0.05 -6.02 11.57
N LEU A 37 -1.24 -6.51 11.26
CA LEU A 37 -2.49 -5.81 11.52
C LEU A 37 -3.01 -6.27 12.88
N ASP A 38 -3.12 -5.34 13.83
CA ASP A 38 -3.48 -5.68 15.20
C ASP A 38 -4.99 -5.78 15.42
N ASP A 39 -5.77 -5.01 14.68
CA ASP A 39 -7.21 -4.98 14.86
C ASP A 39 -7.91 -4.64 13.54
N LEU A 40 -8.15 -5.66 12.73
CA LEU A 40 -8.91 -5.50 11.49
C LEU A 40 -10.26 -6.18 11.62
N ARG A 41 -11.32 -5.40 11.52
CA ARG A 41 -12.69 -5.89 11.50
C ARG A 41 -13.07 -6.26 10.08
N GLY A 42 -13.33 -7.53 9.86
CA GLY A 42 -13.68 -8.02 8.54
C GLY A 42 -12.48 -8.48 7.75
N SER A 43 -12.72 -8.96 6.54
CA SER A 43 -11.71 -9.59 5.69
C SER A 43 -11.02 -8.63 4.72
N ARG A 44 -11.54 -7.40 4.58
CA ARG A 44 -11.01 -6.43 3.62
C ARG A 44 -11.00 -5.03 4.18
N LEU A 45 -10.06 -4.20 3.71
CA LEU A 45 -10.04 -2.78 4.04
C LEU A 45 -11.19 -2.08 3.33
N ALA A 46 -11.89 -1.24 4.07
CA ALA A 46 -13.01 -0.45 3.55
C ALA A 46 -12.89 0.99 4.03
N ALA A 47 -13.51 1.90 3.28
CA ALA A 47 -13.54 3.31 3.65
C ALA A 47 -14.09 3.48 5.07
N GLY A 48 -13.41 4.27 5.89
CA GLY A 48 -13.76 4.49 7.28
C GLY A 48 -13.09 3.52 8.27
N ASP A 49 -12.41 2.48 7.78
CA ASP A 49 -11.70 1.57 8.67
C ASP A 49 -10.53 2.27 9.35
N VAL A 50 -10.38 1.99 10.64
CA VAL A 50 -9.25 2.45 11.44
C VAL A 50 -8.61 1.21 12.04
N THR A 51 -7.32 1.03 11.85
CA THR A 51 -6.62 -0.14 12.37
C THR A 51 -5.21 0.25 12.82
N ARG A 52 -4.66 -0.53 13.74
CA ARG A 52 -3.29 -0.37 14.14
C ARG A 52 -2.40 -1.35 13.39
N VAL A 53 -1.30 -0.83 12.86
CA VAL A 53 -0.34 -1.61 12.10
C VAL A 53 1.01 -1.48 12.79
N THR A 54 1.68 -2.61 13.01
CA THR A 54 3.04 -2.62 13.52
C THR A 54 3.95 -3.16 12.41
N GLY A 55 5.00 -2.42 12.11
CA GLY A 55 5.94 -2.81 11.06
C GLY A 55 7.37 -2.55 11.45
N SER A 56 8.30 -3.05 10.64
CA SER A 56 9.74 -2.82 10.83
C SER A 56 10.24 -1.87 9.76
N LEU A 57 10.84 -0.77 10.19
CA LEU A 57 11.51 0.20 9.32
C LEU A 57 12.96 0.36 9.79
N ALA A 58 13.91 0.11 8.90
CA ALA A 58 15.34 0.23 9.18
C ALA A 58 15.76 -0.56 10.44
N GLY A 59 15.16 -1.73 10.64
CA GLY A 59 15.44 -2.58 11.81
C GLY A 59 14.74 -2.14 13.09
N VAL A 60 13.92 -1.09 13.03
CA VAL A 60 13.18 -0.59 14.20
C VAL A 60 11.71 -0.95 14.04
N ARG A 61 11.14 -1.50 15.14
CA ARG A 61 9.72 -1.82 15.16
C ARG A 61 8.91 -0.58 15.47
N VAL A 62 7.94 -0.26 14.63
CA VAL A 62 7.14 0.97 14.72
C VAL A 62 5.66 0.66 14.59
N GLY A 63 4.84 1.39 15.36
CA GLY A 63 3.39 1.30 15.25
C GLY A 63 2.81 2.51 14.54
N PHE A 64 1.78 2.26 13.74
CA PHE A 64 1.04 3.29 13.03
C PHE A 64 -0.45 3.11 13.25
N ASP A 65 -1.16 4.23 13.37
CA ASP A 65 -2.62 4.24 13.30
C ASP A 65 -3.00 4.54 11.86
N VAL A 66 -3.65 3.56 11.22
CA VAL A 66 -4.01 3.65 9.81
C VAL A 66 -5.50 3.93 9.68
N GLU A 67 -5.83 4.93 8.88
CA GLU A 67 -7.21 5.26 8.53
C GLU A 67 -7.38 5.14 7.03
N VAL A 68 -8.38 4.39 6.59
CA VAL A 68 -8.72 4.23 5.18
C VAL A 68 -9.77 5.29 4.83
N HIS A 69 -9.39 6.25 3.97
CA HIS A 69 -10.27 7.34 3.57
C HIS A 69 -11.18 6.95 2.41
N ALA A 70 -10.69 6.13 1.50
CA ALA A 70 -11.44 5.67 0.35
C ALA A 70 -10.94 4.28 -0.06
N ALA A 71 -11.87 3.42 -0.45
CA ALA A 71 -11.55 2.11 -1.01
C ALA A 71 -12.71 1.71 -1.92
N ASP A 72 -12.57 1.96 -3.21
CA ASP A 72 -13.59 1.72 -4.21
C ASP A 72 -12.94 1.39 -5.57
N GLU A 73 -13.73 1.31 -6.61
CA GLU A 73 -13.27 0.98 -7.96
C GLU A 73 -12.28 2.01 -8.53
N ASP A 74 -12.24 3.22 -7.99
CA ASP A 74 -11.29 4.26 -8.39
C ASP A 74 -9.94 4.12 -7.67
N GLY A 75 -9.87 3.34 -6.62
CA GLY A 75 -8.63 3.10 -5.91
C GLY A 75 -8.77 3.07 -4.39
N ILE A 76 -7.64 3.22 -3.73
CA ILE A 76 -7.57 3.26 -2.27
C ILE A 76 -6.75 4.48 -1.84
N GLU A 77 -7.19 5.13 -0.77
CA GLU A 77 -6.48 6.24 -0.14
C GLU A 77 -6.46 6.01 1.36
N LEU A 78 -5.28 6.07 1.95
CA LEU A 78 -5.14 5.88 3.40
C LEU A 78 -4.04 6.77 3.97
N SER A 79 -4.12 6.99 5.27
CA SER A 79 -3.11 7.69 6.05
C SER A 79 -2.62 6.78 7.16
N ALA A 80 -1.31 6.83 7.43
CA ALA A 80 -0.70 6.14 8.55
C ALA A 80 -0.01 7.17 9.43
N ASP A 81 -0.37 7.21 10.69
CA ASP A 81 0.17 8.16 11.67
C ASP A 81 0.93 7.42 12.76
N GLY A 82 2.17 7.81 12.96
CA GLY A 82 3.07 7.23 13.95
C GLY A 82 4.24 8.17 14.18
N PRO A 83 5.46 7.65 14.40
CA PRO A 83 6.65 8.51 14.52
C PRO A 83 6.87 9.39 13.30
N ILE A 84 6.36 8.96 12.14
CA ILE A 84 6.24 9.75 10.92
C ILE A 84 4.83 9.61 10.39
N GLY A 85 4.40 10.53 9.52
CA GLY A 85 3.14 10.42 8.82
C GLY A 85 3.36 9.96 7.39
N ILE A 86 2.53 9.05 6.91
CA ILE A 86 2.60 8.52 5.55
C ILE A 86 1.20 8.58 4.96
N ASP A 87 1.07 9.20 3.79
CA ASP A 87 -0.16 9.21 3.02
C ASP A 87 0.06 8.37 1.77
N VAL A 88 -0.84 7.42 1.53
CA VAL A 88 -0.74 6.49 0.40
C VAL A 88 -2.00 6.57 -0.45
N ARG A 89 -1.82 6.64 -1.74
CA ARG A 89 -2.92 6.66 -2.70
C ARG A 89 -2.59 5.80 -3.90
N TYR A 90 -3.49 4.90 -4.22
CA TYR A 90 -3.45 4.11 -5.45
C TYR A 90 -4.68 4.45 -6.27
N ASP A 91 -4.46 5.05 -7.44
CA ASP A 91 -5.53 5.35 -8.38
C ASP A 91 -5.59 4.25 -9.44
N LEU A 92 -6.78 3.73 -9.69
CA LEU A 92 -7.03 2.67 -10.65
C LEU A 92 -7.76 3.27 -11.84
N LEU A 93 -7.11 3.23 -13.00
CA LEU A 93 -7.66 3.79 -14.23
C LEU A 93 -7.91 2.67 -15.23
N PRO A 94 -9.12 2.54 -15.78
CA PRO A 94 -9.37 1.57 -16.85
C PRO A 94 -8.45 1.83 -18.03
N ALA A 95 -7.89 0.77 -18.60
CA ALA A 95 -7.00 0.85 -19.74
C ALA A 95 -7.34 -0.28 -20.71
N VAL A 96 -6.87 -0.16 -21.93
CA VAL A 96 -7.06 -1.21 -22.94
C VAL A 96 -6.35 -2.48 -22.47
N GLY A 97 -7.14 -3.54 -22.30
CA GLY A 97 -6.62 -4.83 -21.82
C GLY A 97 -6.44 -4.93 -20.31
N GLY A 98 -6.88 -3.93 -19.53
CA GLY A 98 -6.74 -4.02 -18.08
C GLY A 98 -6.87 -2.68 -17.37
N SER A 99 -5.85 -2.35 -16.56
CA SER A 99 -5.84 -1.16 -15.72
C SER A 99 -4.48 -0.51 -15.70
N GLU A 100 -4.46 0.79 -15.43
CA GLU A 100 -3.26 1.51 -15.03
C GLU A 100 -3.34 1.74 -13.53
N VAL A 101 -2.26 1.40 -12.82
CA VAL A 101 -2.15 1.62 -11.38
C VAL A 101 -1.19 2.78 -11.16
N ALA A 102 -1.70 3.89 -10.64
CA ALA A 102 -0.90 5.06 -10.31
C ALA A 102 -0.77 5.14 -8.79
N ALA A 103 0.45 5.03 -8.29
CA ALA A 103 0.74 5.02 -6.87
C ALA A 103 1.41 6.31 -6.45
N THR A 104 0.96 6.88 -5.34
CA THR A 104 1.54 8.09 -4.76
C THR A 104 1.74 7.89 -3.27
N VAL A 105 2.94 8.19 -2.79
CA VAL A 105 3.26 8.16 -1.37
C VAL A 105 3.83 9.52 -0.98
N SER A 106 3.29 10.10 0.08
CA SER A 106 3.77 11.36 0.63
C SER A 106 4.20 11.15 2.08
N LEU A 107 5.33 11.72 2.46
CA LEU A 107 5.79 11.69 3.84
C LEU A 107 5.49 13.03 4.51
N ARG A 108 4.86 12.95 5.68
CA ARG A 108 4.71 14.09 6.59
C ARG A 108 5.79 14.00 7.64
N GLY A 109 6.38 15.12 8.01
CA GLY A 109 7.52 15.16 8.91
C GLY A 109 7.27 14.46 10.24
N GLY A 110 8.29 13.80 10.75
CA GLY A 110 8.28 13.20 12.07
C GLY A 110 8.89 14.11 13.11
N GLY A 111 8.41 14.01 14.36
CA GLY A 111 8.96 14.75 15.48
C GLY A 111 10.17 14.06 16.10
N GLY A 112 11.11 14.85 16.62
CA GLY A 112 12.26 14.35 17.32
C GLY A 112 13.29 13.64 16.46
N ILE A 113 14.30 13.07 17.11
CA ILE A 113 15.41 12.39 16.44
C ILE A 113 14.91 11.09 15.79
N THR A 114 14.10 10.32 16.49
CA THR A 114 13.56 9.05 15.97
C THR A 114 12.72 9.30 14.72
N GLY A 115 11.83 10.29 14.74
CA GLY A 115 11.01 10.64 13.60
C GLY A 115 11.84 11.04 12.39
N ARG A 116 12.90 11.82 12.60
CA ARG A 116 13.82 12.23 11.51
C ARG A 116 14.56 11.05 10.91
N LEU A 117 15.03 10.13 11.74
CA LEU A 117 15.74 8.94 11.26
C LEU A 117 14.81 8.04 10.45
N LEU A 118 13.59 7.84 10.94
CA LEU A 118 12.60 7.02 10.24
C LEU A 118 12.16 7.67 8.93
N ALA A 119 11.97 8.98 8.92
CA ALA A 119 11.64 9.69 7.68
C ALA A 119 12.73 9.56 6.64
N ARG A 120 13.99 9.68 7.06
CA ARG A 120 15.15 9.52 6.17
C ARG A 120 15.26 8.10 5.63
N ALA A 121 15.07 7.09 6.50
CA ALA A 121 15.11 5.69 6.09
C ALA A 121 13.98 5.37 5.10
N THR A 122 12.79 5.86 5.35
CA THR A 122 11.64 5.66 4.46
C THR A 122 11.87 6.35 3.12
N ALA A 123 12.38 7.58 3.13
CA ALA A 123 12.71 8.29 1.91
C ALA A 123 13.77 7.55 1.10
N SER A 124 14.77 6.94 1.76
CA SER A 124 15.80 6.15 1.08
C SER A 124 15.21 4.91 0.40
N LEU A 125 14.30 4.20 1.07
CA LEU A 125 13.62 3.05 0.49
C LEU A 125 12.81 3.45 -0.75
N LEU A 126 12.05 4.52 -0.66
CA LEU A 126 11.22 5.00 -1.77
C LEU A 126 12.07 5.48 -2.93
N SER A 127 13.17 6.18 -2.65
CA SER A 127 14.10 6.64 -3.68
C SER A 127 14.87 5.49 -4.33
N ALA A 128 15.02 4.36 -3.63
CA ALA A 128 15.67 3.17 -4.15
C ALA A 128 14.72 2.27 -4.98
N GLY A 129 13.47 2.66 -5.16
CA GLY A 129 12.53 1.93 -6.02
C GLY A 129 11.53 1.05 -5.29
N ALA A 130 11.34 1.24 -3.98
CA ALA A 130 10.39 0.43 -3.21
C ALA A 130 8.95 0.57 -3.71
N LEU A 131 8.54 1.79 -4.09
CA LEU A 131 7.19 2.04 -4.59
C LEU A 131 6.97 1.38 -5.95
N GLU A 132 7.92 1.50 -6.85
CA GLU A 132 7.87 0.86 -8.17
C GLU A 132 7.81 -0.66 -8.05
N GLY A 133 8.60 -1.21 -7.14
CA GLY A 133 8.58 -2.65 -6.85
C GLY A 133 7.24 -3.11 -6.30
N ALA A 134 6.66 -2.35 -5.38
CA ALA A 134 5.34 -2.64 -4.82
C ALA A 134 4.27 -2.61 -5.91
N ALA A 135 4.28 -1.57 -6.75
CA ALA A 135 3.31 -1.44 -7.84
C ALA A 135 3.39 -2.63 -8.82
N ARG A 136 4.59 -3.07 -9.16
CA ARG A 136 4.77 -4.26 -10.02
C ARG A 136 4.24 -5.53 -9.36
N ARG A 137 4.47 -5.70 -8.05
CA ARG A 137 3.96 -6.87 -7.34
C ARG A 137 2.44 -6.86 -7.26
N ILE A 138 1.83 -5.70 -7.08
CA ILE A 138 0.37 -5.52 -7.11
C ILE A 138 -0.17 -5.95 -8.48
N ALA A 139 0.43 -5.45 -9.56
CA ALA A 139 0.00 -5.81 -10.91
C ALA A 139 0.09 -7.31 -11.16
N ARG A 140 1.19 -7.94 -10.78
CA ARG A 140 1.37 -9.39 -10.94
C ARG A 140 0.38 -10.20 -10.13
N ALA A 141 0.12 -9.79 -8.88
CA ALA A 141 -0.83 -10.47 -8.03
C ALA A 141 -2.25 -10.39 -8.61
N ALA A 142 -2.62 -9.24 -9.16
CA ALA A 142 -3.94 -9.05 -9.77
C ALA A 142 -4.09 -9.86 -11.07
N GLU A 143 -3.01 -10.05 -11.81
CA GLU A 143 -3.01 -10.83 -13.05
C GLU A 143 -3.02 -12.34 -12.83
N THR A 144 -2.64 -12.78 -11.64
CA THR A 144 -2.59 -14.21 -11.33
C THR A 144 -3.98 -14.69 -10.91
N PRO A 145 -4.59 -15.65 -11.63
CA PRO A 145 -5.90 -16.15 -11.24
C PRO A 145 -5.81 -16.93 -9.92
N PRO A 146 -6.89 -16.96 -9.14
CA PRO A 146 -6.94 -17.77 -7.92
C PRO A 146 -6.70 -19.24 -8.23
N ALA A 147 -6.08 -19.96 -7.30
CA ALA A 147 -5.72 -21.36 -7.50
C ALA A 147 -6.94 -22.23 -7.85
N TYR A 148 -8.10 -21.97 -7.28
CA TYR A 148 -9.31 -22.72 -7.58
C TYR A 148 -9.81 -22.48 -9.02
N ALA A 149 -9.53 -21.34 -9.61
CA ALA A 149 -9.90 -21.05 -10.99
C ALA A 149 -9.02 -21.83 -11.98
N LEU A 150 -7.78 -22.13 -11.60
CA LEU A 150 -6.87 -22.94 -12.41
C LEU A 150 -7.18 -24.43 -12.37
N ALA A 151 -7.86 -24.88 -11.33
CA ALA A 151 -8.24 -26.28 -11.14
C ALA A 151 -9.51 -26.67 -11.89
N ALA A 152 -10.22 -25.71 -12.46
CA ALA A 152 -11.49 -25.94 -13.14
C ALA A 152 -11.32 -26.47 -14.58
#